data_46bac4806c3784cbb1bc3f308ca9e590
#
_entry.id   46bac4806c3784cbb1bc3f308ca9e590
#
_cell.length_a   1.000
_cell.length_b   1.000
_cell.length_c   1.000
_cell.angle_alpha   90.00
_cell.angle_beta   90.00
_cell.angle_gamma   90.00
#
_symmetry.space_group_name_H-M   'P 1'
#
loop_
_entity.id
_entity.type
_entity.pdbx_description
1 polymer ?
#
loop_
_entity_poly.entity_id
_entity_poly.type
_entity_poly.pdbx_seq_one_letter_code
_entity_poly.pdbx_strand_id
1 'polypeptide(L)'
;MVMVHVAATVPPPSIGQTTALGYLVAGLGGLAAPLFVVLAGWGAAGKPRSWASRFRRAGLLLCAQVAVNLCAPHLYDPLTPGVLSLFALLALVPWTHPSPVIERTVRLAAILAPMLILLTPDLQGPSAWGARVVVDGPGSVLSHLLLTGLYPLVPWCALAWLGVMLRLHGASVKQPAMVWAATGIATCTVLLVHAIQANVPWAAPTSPNGQALLTFFPANLPFLLAASTGVLLLWASGPRLARAPSLHRLGRVSLTVYVAHTPLLWALNQWVVEPNVSVSTALVLLLTLMWWPLAAAWPEAWRKWTLETALQKA
;
A
#
# COMPACT_ATOMS: atom_id res chain seq x y z
N MET A 1 -7.81 -0.63 0.81
CA MET A 1 -7.21 -0.31 2.14
C MET A 1 -8.26 -0.26 3.23
N VAL A 2 -9.34 0.52 3.13
CA VAL A 2 -10.41 0.57 4.15
C VAL A 2 -10.89 -0.82 4.55
N MET A 3 -11.28 -1.66 3.57
CA MET A 3 -11.74 -3.04 3.79
C MET A 3 -10.80 -3.84 4.71
N VAL A 4 -9.50 -3.81 4.44
CA VAL A 4 -8.51 -4.58 5.21
C VAL A 4 -8.34 -4.03 6.61
N HIS A 5 -8.33 -2.70 6.75
CA HIS A 5 -8.19 -2.07 8.07
C HIS A 5 -9.42 -2.34 8.95
N VAL A 6 -10.63 -2.28 8.37
CA VAL A 6 -11.85 -2.66 9.11
C VAL A 6 -11.82 -4.15 9.48
N ALA A 7 -11.48 -5.04 8.52
CA ALA A 7 -11.39 -6.48 8.78
C ALA A 7 -10.33 -6.82 9.85
N ALA A 8 -9.24 -6.08 9.91
CA ALA A 8 -8.20 -6.25 10.94
C ALA A 8 -8.63 -5.69 12.31
N THR A 9 -9.49 -4.67 12.34
CA THR A 9 -9.97 -4.06 13.58
C THR A 9 -11.10 -4.87 14.24
N VAL A 10 -11.95 -5.53 13.44
CA VAL A 10 -13.10 -6.30 13.93
C VAL A 10 -13.07 -7.75 13.42
N PRO A 11 -11.98 -8.52 13.66
CA PRO A 11 -11.88 -9.89 13.20
C PRO A 11 -12.81 -10.78 14.04
N PRO A 12 -13.67 -11.60 13.41
CA PRO A 12 -14.46 -12.56 14.16
C PRO A 12 -13.59 -13.72 14.64
N PRO A 13 -13.75 -14.20 15.90
CA PRO A 13 -12.90 -15.25 16.47
C PRO A 13 -12.94 -16.57 15.69
N SER A 14 -14.05 -16.83 14.99
CA SER A 14 -14.30 -18.07 14.24
C SER A 14 -13.69 -18.10 12.84
N ILE A 15 -13.13 -16.98 12.34
CA ILE A 15 -12.54 -16.92 11.01
C ILE A 15 -11.03 -16.85 11.11
N GLY A 16 -10.36 -17.96 10.81
CA GLY A 16 -8.92 -18.02 10.65
C GLY A 16 -8.45 -17.56 9.26
N GLN A 17 -7.16 -17.31 9.15
CA GLN A 17 -6.50 -16.91 7.89
C GLN A 17 -6.53 -18.01 6.81
N THR A 18 -6.86 -19.26 7.18
CA THR A 18 -6.98 -20.42 6.28
C THR A 18 -8.40 -20.67 5.79
N THR A 19 -9.33 -19.79 6.11
CA THR A 19 -10.72 -19.88 5.60
C THR A 19 -10.84 -19.25 4.21
N ALA A 20 -11.86 -19.63 3.43
CA ALA A 20 -12.12 -19.04 2.12
C ALA A 20 -12.27 -17.52 2.18
N LEU A 21 -12.94 -17.00 3.22
CA LEU A 21 -13.06 -15.55 3.44
C LEU A 21 -11.71 -14.91 3.80
N GLY A 22 -10.89 -15.59 4.61
CA GLY A 22 -9.51 -15.15 4.92
C GLY A 22 -8.66 -15.04 3.65
N TYR A 23 -8.68 -16.04 2.78
CA TYR A 23 -7.98 -15.99 1.49
C TYR A 23 -8.45 -14.86 0.58
N LEU A 24 -9.77 -14.62 0.51
CA LEU A 24 -10.36 -13.53 -0.28
C LEU A 24 -9.91 -12.15 0.23
N VAL A 25 -10.03 -11.92 1.54
CA VAL A 25 -9.64 -10.65 2.16
C VAL A 25 -8.14 -10.41 2.02
N ALA A 26 -7.31 -11.45 2.21
CA ALA A 26 -5.86 -11.35 2.04
C ALA A 26 -5.48 -11.01 0.59
N GLY A 27 -6.10 -11.68 -0.40
CA GLY A 27 -5.85 -11.45 -1.82
C GLY A 27 -6.23 -10.04 -2.28
N LEU A 28 -7.42 -9.57 -1.92
CA LEU A 28 -7.89 -8.22 -2.27
C LEU A 28 -7.13 -7.14 -1.48
N GLY A 29 -6.86 -7.42 -0.21
CA GLY A 29 -6.21 -6.48 0.69
C GLY A 29 -4.75 -6.25 0.36
N GLY A 30 -4.03 -7.31 0.03
CA GLY A 30 -2.61 -7.26 -0.32
C GLY A 30 -2.29 -6.40 -1.54
N LEU A 31 -3.28 -6.10 -2.39
CA LEU A 31 -3.09 -5.32 -3.61
C LEU A 31 -3.19 -3.79 -3.40
N ALA A 32 -3.89 -3.35 -2.37
CA ALA A 32 -4.24 -1.94 -2.23
C ALA A 32 -3.02 -1.00 -2.08
N ALA A 33 -2.12 -1.29 -1.13
CA ALA A 33 -0.94 -0.46 -0.92
C ALA A 33 0.05 -0.52 -2.10
N PRO A 34 0.37 -1.71 -2.69
CA PRO A 34 1.15 -1.80 -3.90
C PRO A 34 0.61 -0.92 -5.05
N LEU A 35 -0.70 -0.94 -5.28
CA LEU A 35 -1.32 -0.10 -6.30
C LEU A 35 -1.08 1.39 -6.03
N PHE A 36 -1.25 1.86 -4.79
CA PHE A 36 -0.98 3.24 -4.43
C PHE A 36 0.49 3.63 -4.61
N VAL A 37 1.43 2.73 -4.29
CA VAL A 37 2.86 2.98 -4.49
C VAL A 37 3.21 3.07 -5.98
N VAL A 38 2.64 2.19 -6.80
CA VAL A 38 2.79 2.26 -8.27
C VAL A 38 2.21 3.56 -8.83
N LEU A 39 1.02 3.97 -8.36
CA LEU A 39 0.41 5.24 -8.76
C LEU A 39 1.22 6.46 -8.30
N ALA A 40 1.88 6.39 -7.13
CA ALA A 40 2.79 7.43 -6.68
C ALA A 40 4.00 7.58 -7.63
N GLY A 41 4.61 6.47 -8.03
CA GLY A 41 5.68 6.45 -9.05
C GLY A 41 5.21 6.96 -10.41
N TRP A 42 4.06 6.52 -10.87
CA TRP A 42 3.42 7.00 -12.11
C TRP A 42 3.23 8.52 -12.07
N GLY A 43 2.69 9.07 -10.97
CA GLY A 43 2.49 10.51 -10.80
C GLY A 43 3.79 11.29 -10.72
N ALA A 44 4.83 10.73 -10.10
CA ALA A 44 6.14 11.35 -9.98
C ALA A 44 6.90 11.43 -11.32
N ALA A 45 6.67 10.47 -12.22
CA ALA A 45 7.25 10.46 -13.56
C ALA A 45 6.58 11.42 -14.54
N GLY A 46 5.47 12.07 -14.16
CA GLY A 46 4.69 12.90 -15.07
C GLY A 46 5.35 14.24 -15.43
N LYS A 47 5.93 14.92 -14.45
CA LYS A 47 6.61 16.23 -14.64
C LYS A 47 7.74 16.39 -13.63
N PRO A 48 8.89 16.95 -14.04
CA PRO A 48 9.94 17.36 -13.12
C PRO A 48 9.39 18.40 -12.12
N ARG A 49 9.76 18.26 -10.85
CA ARG A 49 9.38 19.21 -9.79
C ARG A 49 10.60 19.83 -9.15
N SER A 50 10.47 21.09 -8.75
CA SER A 50 11.50 21.77 -7.95
C SER A 50 11.65 21.10 -6.58
N TRP A 51 12.81 21.22 -5.97
CA TRP A 51 13.06 20.70 -4.63
C TRP A 51 12.11 21.30 -3.59
N ALA A 52 11.78 22.58 -3.70
CA ALA A 52 10.81 23.24 -2.82
C ALA A 52 9.42 22.58 -2.89
N SER A 53 8.94 22.23 -4.09
CA SER A 53 7.68 21.48 -4.25
C SER A 53 7.80 20.07 -3.67
N ARG A 54 8.92 19.37 -3.87
CA ARG A 54 9.15 18.03 -3.31
C ARG A 54 9.10 18.06 -1.79
N PHE A 55 9.79 18.99 -1.15
CA PHE A 55 9.79 19.14 0.32
C PHE A 55 8.42 19.52 0.87
N ARG A 56 7.69 20.44 0.22
CA ARG A 56 6.33 20.79 0.66
C ARG A 56 5.38 19.57 0.61
N ARG A 57 5.43 18.77 -0.46
CA ARG A 57 4.63 17.55 -0.60
C ARG A 57 5.01 16.52 0.45
N ALA A 58 6.30 16.30 0.67
CA ALA A 58 6.80 15.38 1.70
C ALA A 58 6.34 15.83 3.09
N GLY A 59 6.44 17.10 3.42
CA GLY A 59 5.97 17.66 4.68
C GLY A 59 4.47 17.46 4.90
N LEU A 60 3.64 17.73 3.89
CA LEU A 60 2.19 17.50 3.97
C LEU A 60 1.86 16.02 4.22
N LEU A 61 2.56 15.10 3.54
CA LEU A 61 2.35 13.66 3.72
C LEU A 61 2.80 13.19 5.10
N LEU A 62 3.91 13.70 5.63
CA LEU A 62 4.36 13.39 7.00
C LEU A 62 3.38 13.93 8.05
N CYS A 63 2.87 15.15 7.90
CA CYS A 63 1.82 15.67 8.78
C CYS A 63 0.56 14.80 8.74
N ALA A 64 0.14 14.37 7.55
CA ALA A 64 -0.99 13.46 7.40
C ALA A 64 -0.71 12.09 8.03
N GLN A 65 0.54 11.57 7.98
CA GLN A 65 0.91 10.32 8.66
C GLN A 65 0.79 10.45 10.18
N VAL A 66 1.31 11.54 10.76
CA VAL A 66 1.16 11.80 12.19
C VAL A 66 -0.31 11.90 12.58
N ALA A 67 -1.14 12.58 11.79
CA ALA A 67 -2.57 12.63 12.03
C ALA A 67 -3.24 11.25 12.02
N VAL A 68 -2.88 10.38 11.06
CA VAL A 68 -3.33 8.96 11.01
C VAL A 68 -2.95 8.23 12.30
N ASN A 69 -1.70 8.35 12.73
CA ASN A 69 -1.20 7.66 13.93
C ASN A 69 -1.94 8.13 15.19
N LEU A 70 -2.12 9.45 15.35
CA LEU A 70 -2.86 10.03 16.48
C LEU A 70 -4.34 9.64 16.49
N CYS A 71 -4.94 9.40 15.32
CA CYS A 71 -6.31 8.89 15.20
C CYS A 71 -6.44 7.37 15.44
N ALA A 72 -5.34 6.64 15.50
CA ALA A 72 -5.34 5.19 15.72
C ALA A 72 -4.26 4.76 16.74
N PRO A 73 -4.28 5.29 17.97
CA PRO A 73 -3.23 5.07 18.96
C PRO A 73 -3.16 3.62 19.46
N HIS A 74 -4.20 2.82 19.22
CA HIS A 74 -4.22 1.38 19.50
C HIS A 74 -3.40 0.55 18.50
N LEU A 75 -3.03 1.13 17.35
CA LEU A 75 -2.28 0.45 16.29
C LEU A 75 -0.86 1.00 16.13
N TYR A 76 -0.63 2.29 16.41
CA TYR A 76 0.60 3.00 16.05
C TYR A 76 1.07 3.93 17.15
N ASP A 77 2.39 4.02 17.32
CA ASP A 77 2.99 5.15 18.04
C ASP A 77 2.85 6.44 17.21
N PRO A 78 2.86 7.61 17.85
CA PRO A 78 2.67 8.89 17.15
C PRO A 78 3.62 9.12 15.96
N LEU A 79 4.85 8.62 16.04
CA LEU A 79 5.88 8.77 15.02
C LEU A 79 6.11 7.50 14.19
N THR A 80 5.28 6.47 14.30
CA THR A 80 5.39 5.25 13.47
C THR A 80 5.35 5.60 11.98
N PRO A 81 6.39 5.25 11.20
CA PRO A 81 6.36 5.45 9.76
C PRO A 81 5.39 4.48 9.08
N GLY A 82 4.36 5.03 8.45
CA GLY A 82 3.39 4.27 7.66
C GLY A 82 3.48 4.56 6.16
N VAL A 83 2.44 4.23 5.42
CA VAL A 83 2.42 4.37 3.95
C VAL A 83 2.57 5.81 3.47
N LEU A 84 2.07 6.81 4.22
CA LEU A 84 2.23 8.21 3.85
C LEU A 84 3.67 8.69 4.05
N SER A 85 4.40 8.12 5.01
CA SER A 85 5.84 8.35 5.17
C SER A 85 6.62 7.79 3.98
N LEU A 86 6.27 6.60 3.48
CA LEU A 86 6.82 6.09 2.22
C LEU A 86 6.54 7.05 1.07
N PHE A 87 5.30 7.55 0.92
CA PHE A 87 4.97 8.51 -0.15
C PHE A 87 5.74 9.81 -0.01
N ALA A 88 6.02 10.27 1.21
CA ALA A 88 6.88 11.43 1.46
C ALA A 88 8.31 11.19 0.95
N LEU A 89 8.90 10.04 1.25
CA LEU A 89 10.21 9.66 0.72
C LEU A 89 10.19 9.57 -0.81
N LEU A 90 9.19 8.90 -1.40
CA LEU A 90 9.05 8.78 -2.85
C LEU A 90 8.87 10.15 -3.54
N ALA A 91 8.24 11.12 -2.88
CA ALA A 91 8.13 12.48 -3.39
C ALA A 91 9.49 13.21 -3.47
N LEU A 92 10.42 12.86 -2.59
CA LEU A 92 11.79 13.40 -2.60
C LEU A 92 12.68 12.75 -3.66
N VAL A 93 12.38 11.51 -4.08
CA VAL A 93 13.20 10.80 -5.08
C VAL A 93 13.08 11.49 -6.45
N PRO A 94 14.20 11.85 -7.11
CA PRO A 94 14.21 12.51 -8.41
C PRO A 94 14.02 11.48 -9.56
N TRP A 95 12.83 10.86 -9.64
CA TRP A 95 12.49 9.87 -10.67
C TRP A 95 12.66 10.37 -12.10
N THR A 96 12.45 11.66 -12.31
CA THR A 96 12.75 12.40 -13.54
C THR A 96 13.66 13.56 -13.19
N HIS A 97 14.78 13.67 -13.87
CA HIS A 97 15.79 14.70 -13.61
C HIS A 97 16.44 15.16 -14.92
N PRO A 98 16.80 16.48 -15.05
CA PRO A 98 17.52 16.97 -16.22
C PRO A 98 18.87 16.29 -16.46
N SER A 99 19.55 15.86 -15.39
CA SER A 99 20.77 15.05 -15.50
C SER A 99 20.44 13.59 -15.73
N PRO A 100 20.83 13.00 -16.87
CA PRO A 100 20.56 11.59 -17.16
C PRO A 100 21.33 10.64 -16.21
N VAL A 101 22.44 11.08 -15.66
CA VAL A 101 23.23 10.31 -14.69
C VAL A 101 22.43 10.11 -13.41
N ILE A 102 21.88 11.19 -12.84
CA ILE A 102 21.07 11.13 -11.61
C ILE A 102 19.83 10.23 -11.84
N GLU A 103 19.13 10.43 -12.95
CA GLU A 103 17.95 9.63 -13.29
C GLU A 103 18.29 8.15 -13.40
N ARG A 104 19.36 7.80 -14.12
CA ARG A 104 19.83 6.42 -14.27
C ARG A 104 20.22 5.80 -12.92
N THR A 105 20.95 6.54 -12.08
CA THR A 105 21.38 6.07 -10.76
C THR A 105 20.16 5.77 -9.87
N VAL A 106 19.17 6.67 -9.84
CA VAL A 106 17.93 6.45 -9.08
C VAL A 106 17.20 5.21 -9.55
N ARG A 107 17.07 5.01 -10.87
CA ARG A 107 16.41 3.83 -11.45
C ARG A 107 17.14 2.55 -11.12
N LEU A 108 18.47 2.54 -11.22
CA LEU A 108 19.29 1.38 -10.84
C LEU A 108 19.17 1.07 -9.34
N ALA A 109 19.22 2.08 -8.48
CA ALA A 109 19.07 1.90 -7.04
C ALA A 109 17.67 1.33 -6.70
N ALA A 110 16.61 1.77 -7.38
CA ALA A 110 15.26 1.27 -7.20
C ALA A 110 15.06 -0.21 -7.61
N ILE A 111 16.01 -0.78 -8.36
CA ILE A 111 16.03 -2.21 -8.69
C ILE A 111 16.97 -2.96 -7.76
N LEU A 112 18.22 -2.49 -7.62
CA LEU A 112 19.28 -3.22 -6.94
C LEU A 112 19.07 -3.30 -5.43
N ALA A 113 18.58 -2.22 -4.80
CA ALA A 113 18.34 -2.20 -3.36
C ALA A 113 17.24 -3.20 -2.92
N PRO A 114 16.07 -3.30 -3.59
CA PRO A 114 15.11 -4.36 -3.30
C PRO A 114 15.67 -5.77 -3.52
N MET A 115 16.45 -6.00 -4.57
CA MET A 115 17.07 -7.31 -4.80
C MET A 115 18.02 -7.70 -3.66
N LEU A 116 18.87 -6.74 -3.21
CA LEU A 116 19.77 -6.96 -2.09
C LEU A 116 19.00 -7.32 -0.81
N ILE A 117 17.95 -6.57 -0.47
CA ILE A 117 17.12 -6.83 0.71
C ILE A 117 16.42 -8.18 0.65
N LEU A 118 15.97 -8.62 -0.54
CA LEU A 118 15.34 -9.92 -0.71
C LEU A 118 16.36 -11.09 -0.56
N LEU A 119 17.63 -10.84 -0.86
CA LEU A 119 18.72 -11.80 -0.63
C LEU A 119 19.22 -11.79 0.82
N THR A 120 18.98 -10.72 1.56
CA THR A 120 19.37 -10.54 2.96
C THR A 120 18.16 -10.16 3.82
N PRO A 121 17.17 -11.07 3.99
CA PRO A 121 15.88 -10.73 4.62
C PRO A 121 16.02 -10.27 6.08
N ASP A 122 17.06 -10.67 6.78
CA ASP A 122 17.34 -10.28 8.17
C ASP A 122 17.48 -8.75 8.33
N LEU A 123 17.88 -8.05 7.27
CA LEU A 123 17.97 -6.58 7.28
C LEU A 123 16.59 -5.90 7.39
N GLN A 124 15.50 -6.62 7.11
CA GLN A 124 14.14 -6.12 7.27
C GLN A 124 13.63 -6.22 8.72
N GLY A 125 14.43 -6.81 9.62
CA GLY A 125 14.08 -6.99 11.03
C GLY A 125 12.96 -8.02 11.27
N PRO A 126 12.53 -8.18 12.54
CA PRO A 126 11.53 -9.17 12.93
C PRO A 126 10.18 -8.96 12.24
N SER A 127 9.43 -10.04 12.04
CA SER A 127 8.09 -10.00 11.45
C SER A 127 6.99 -9.63 12.46
N ALA A 128 7.31 -9.53 13.77
CA ALA A 128 6.34 -9.16 14.78
C ALA A 128 5.84 -7.72 14.59
N TRP A 129 4.52 -7.50 14.72
CA TRP A 129 3.89 -6.19 14.53
C TRP A 129 4.52 -5.12 15.42
N GLY A 130 4.67 -5.40 16.74
CA GLY A 130 5.26 -4.45 17.70
C GLY A 130 6.65 -3.96 17.28
N ALA A 131 7.51 -4.85 16.78
CA ALA A 131 8.85 -4.48 16.34
C ALA A 131 8.88 -3.53 15.11
N ARG A 132 7.73 -3.30 14.47
CA ARG A 132 7.59 -2.45 13.26
C ARG A 132 6.88 -1.14 13.52
N VAL A 133 6.19 -1.03 14.67
CA VAL A 133 5.40 0.16 15.01
C VAL A 133 5.96 0.92 16.19
N VAL A 134 6.70 0.26 17.11
CA VAL A 134 7.31 0.91 18.27
C VAL A 134 8.48 1.78 17.83
N VAL A 135 8.50 3.02 18.31
CA VAL A 135 9.51 4.03 17.97
C VAL A 135 10.21 4.51 19.23
N ASP A 136 11.44 4.03 19.45
CA ASP A 136 12.25 4.36 20.64
C ASP A 136 13.12 5.63 20.45
N GLY A 137 13.13 6.22 19.26
CA GLY A 137 13.90 7.42 18.97
C GLY A 137 14.17 7.65 17.48
N PRO A 138 14.96 8.69 17.14
CA PRO A 138 15.22 9.05 15.73
C PRO A 138 15.86 7.93 14.90
N GLY A 139 16.68 7.09 15.51
CA GLY A 139 17.33 5.95 14.86
C GLY A 139 16.32 4.89 14.42
N SER A 140 15.34 4.55 15.28
CA SER A 140 14.27 3.61 14.92
C SER A 140 13.34 4.19 13.86
N VAL A 141 13.01 5.49 13.91
CA VAL A 141 12.26 6.15 12.81
C VAL A 141 12.99 5.98 11.48
N LEU A 142 14.28 6.27 11.43
CA LEU A 142 15.06 6.16 10.19
C LEU A 142 15.16 4.71 9.70
N SER A 143 15.42 3.77 10.61
CA SER A 143 15.42 2.34 10.29
C SER A 143 14.08 1.88 9.74
N HIS A 144 12.97 2.28 10.37
CA HIS A 144 11.62 1.94 9.91
C HIS A 144 11.26 2.58 8.58
N LEU A 145 11.71 3.81 8.33
CA LEU A 145 11.52 4.46 7.03
C LEU A 145 12.27 3.74 5.90
N LEU A 146 13.44 3.20 6.17
CA LEU A 146 14.32 2.66 5.13
C LEU A 146 14.19 1.13 4.97
N LEU A 147 14.13 0.36 6.07
CA LEU A 147 14.33 -1.09 6.05
C LEU A 147 13.32 -1.90 6.88
N THR A 148 13.00 -1.47 8.12
CA THR A 148 12.39 -2.36 9.12
C THR A 148 10.94 -2.05 9.48
N GLY A 149 10.37 -0.95 9.01
CA GLY A 149 9.00 -0.52 9.34
C GLY A 149 7.90 -1.25 8.58
N LEU A 150 6.71 -0.65 8.61
CA LEU A 150 5.54 -1.19 7.89
C LEU A 150 5.66 -1.01 6.37
N TYR A 151 6.16 0.15 5.93
CA TYR A 151 6.32 0.49 4.52
C TYR A 151 7.72 1.07 4.27
N PRO A 152 8.77 0.27 4.47
CA PRO A 152 10.13 0.75 4.29
C PRO A 152 10.39 1.08 2.82
N LEU A 153 11.23 2.11 2.59
CA LEU A 153 11.58 2.52 1.23
C LEU A 153 12.09 1.32 0.41
N VAL A 154 12.90 0.48 1.03
CA VAL A 154 13.37 -0.78 0.44
C VAL A 154 12.63 -1.95 1.11
N PRO A 155 11.90 -2.79 0.39
CA PRO A 155 11.88 -2.98 -1.06
C PRO A 155 10.78 -2.23 -1.82
N TRP A 156 9.96 -1.42 -1.18
CA TRP A 156 8.77 -0.81 -1.79
C TRP A 156 9.07 0.15 -2.96
N CYS A 157 10.30 0.70 -3.04
CA CYS A 157 10.71 1.53 -4.18
C CYS A 157 10.67 0.78 -5.53
N ALA A 158 10.75 -0.55 -5.54
CA ALA A 158 10.60 -1.34 -6.76
C ALA A 158 9.19 -1.18 -7.38
N LEU A 159 8.16 -1.12 -6.55
CA LEU A 159 6.78 -0.87 -7.02
C LEU A 159 6.62 0.57 -7.54
N ALA A 160 7.23 1.55 -6.88
CA ALA A 160 7.24 2.93 -7.39
C ALA A 160 7.95 3.01 -8.74
N TRP A 161 9.11 2.34 -8.87
CA TRP A 161 9.82 2.25 -10.14
C TRP A 161 8.99 1.59 -11.25
N LEU A 162 8.22 0.52 -10.94
CA LEU A 162 7.27 -0.06 -11.88
C LEU A 162 6.28 1.00 -12.40
N GLY A 163 5.75 1.84 -11.53
CA GLY A 163 4.87 2.95 -11.92
C GLY A 163 5.54 3.95 -12.85
N VAL A 164 6.80 4.30 -12.59
CA VAL A 164 7.62 5.15 -13.46
C VAL A 164 7.77 4.51 -14.84
N MET A 165 8.12 3.22 -14.91
CA MET A 165 8.29 2.48 -16.17
C MET A 165 6.99 2.42 -16.98
N LEU A 166 5.87 2.12 -16.34
CA LEU A 166 4.56 2.11 -16.99
C LEU A 166 4.19 3.49 -17.55
N ARG A 167 4.57 4.57 -16.86
CA ARG A 167 4.32 5.95 -17.33
C ARG A 167 5.16 6.31 -18.54
N LEU A 168 6.45 6.01 -18.50
CA LEU A 168 7.41 6.45 -19.51
C LEU A 168 7.42 5.54 -20.76
N HIS A 169 7.17 4.26 -20.56
CA HIS A 169 7.37 3.22 -21.57
C HIS A 169 6.14 2.32 -21.76
N GLY A 170 4.95 2.73 -21.32
CA GLY A 170 3.76 1.86 -21.26
C GLY A 170 3.46 1.08 -22.55
N ALA A 171 3.66 1.69 -23.71
CA ALA A 171 3.44 1.01 -25.00
C ALA A 171 4.49 -0.09 -25.26
N SER A 172 5.78 0.20 -25.03
CA SER A 172 6.90 -0.71 -25.28
C SER A 172 7.01 -1.83 -24.24
N VAL A 173 6.55 -1.60 -22.99
CA VAL A 173 6.56 -2.62 -21.92
C VAL A 173 5.29 -3.47 -21.89
N LYS A 174 4.33 -3.26 -22.78
CA LYS A 174 3.05 -4.00 -22.75
C LYS A 174 3.26 -5.51 -22.87
N GLN A 175 4.07 -5.97 -23.80
CA GLN A 175 4.33 -7.40 -24.00
C GLN A 175 5.08 -8.03 -22.83
N PRO A 176 6.24 -7.53 -22.36
CA PRO A 176 6.90 -8.07 -21.19
C PRO A 176 6.03 -7.99 -19.93
N ALA A 177 5.22 -6.94 -19.77
CA ALA A 177 4.28 -6.83 -18.66
C ALA A 177 3.20 -7.93 -18.67
N MET A 178 2.71 -8.30 -19.86
CA MET A 178 1.76 -9.41 -20.02
C MET A 178 2.41 -10.77 -19.70
N VAL A 179 3.64 -11.01 -20.14
CA VAL A 179 4.40 -12.23 -19.79
C VAL A 179 4.61 -12.30 -18.28
N TRP A 180 5.04 -11.20 -17.67
CA TRP A 180 5.18 -11.12 -16.23
C TRP A 180 3.86 -11.41 -15.50
N ALA A 181 2.75 -10.82 -15.94
CA ALA A 181 1.44 -11.05 -15.35
C ALA A 181 1.00 -12.51 -15.48
N ALA A 182 1.20 -13.15 -16.64
CA ALA A 182 0.88 -14.56 -16.86
C ALA A 182 1.70 -15.47 -15.94
N THR A 183 3.02 -15.26 -15.87
CA THR A 183 3.91 -16.00 -14.96
C THR A 183 3.50 -15.79 -13.51
N GLY A 184 3.19 -14.55 -13.12
CA GLY A 184 2.74 -14.22 -11.78
C GLY A 184 1.42 -14.89 -11.41
N ILE A 185 0.44 -14.93 -12.32
CA ILE A 185 -0.82 -15.66 -12.11
C ILE A 185 -0.53 -17.15 -11.87
N ALA A 186 0.27 -17.77 -12.73
CA ALA A 186 0.62 -19.18 -12.56
C ALA A 186 1.29 -19.46 -11.20
N THR A 187 2.29 -18.65 -10.84
CA THR A 187 2.97 -18.75 -9.53
C THR A 187 2.02 -18.54 -8.37
N CYS A 188 1.18 -17.49 -8.41
CA CYS A 188 0.19 -17.24 -7.34
C CYS A 188 -0.81 -18.38 -7.22
N THR A 189 -1.23 -18.99 -8.33
CA THR A 189 -2.12 -20.15 -8.33
C THR A 189 -1.47 -21.35 -7.66
N VAL A 190 -0.21 -21.67 -8.00
CA VAL A 190 0.55 -22.75 -7.37
C VAL A 190 0.70 -22.51 -5.87
N LEU A 191 1.08 -21.30 -5.46
CA LEU A 191 1.21 -20.95 -4.05
C LEU A 191 -0.14 -21.03 -3.31
N LEU A 192 -1.23 -20.62 -3.92
CA LEU A 192 -2.58 -20.72 -3.32
C LEU A 192 -3.00 -22.17 -3.15
N VAL A 193 -2.82 -23.00 -4.17
CA VAL A 193 -3.11 -24.45 -4.09
C VAL A 193 -2.28 -25.09 -2.98
N HIS A 194 -1.00 -24.77 -2.91
CA HIS A 194 -0.12 -25.27 -1.84
C HIS A 194 -0.60 -24.80 -0.45
N ALA A 195 -0.98 -23.53 -0.30
CA ALA A 195 -1.50 -23.00 0.96
C ALA A 195 -2.76 -23.75 1.42
N ILE A 196 -3.69 -24.03 0.51
CA ILE A 196 -4.91 -24.77 0.80
C ILE A 196 -4.59 -26.22 1.20
N GLN A 197 -3.72 -26.90 0.46
CA GLN A 197 -3.34 -28.30 0.75
C GLN A 197 -2.59 -28.45 2.07
N ALA A 198 -1.68 -27.50 2.36
CA ALA A 198 -0.90 -27.50 3.59
C ALA A 198 -1.65 -26.90 4.80
N ASN A 199 -2.86 -26.36 4.59
CA ASN A 199 -3.62 -25.62 5.60
C ASN A 199 -2.83 -24.49 6.26
N VAL A 200 -2.11 -23.72 5.45
CA VAL A 200 -1.34 -22.55 5.89
C VAL A 200 -1.90 -21.26 5.30
N PRO A 201 -1.68 -20.10 5.93
CA PRO A 201 -2.09 -18.82 5.36
C PRO A 201 -1.41 -18.57 4.01
N TRP A 202 -2.20 -18.28 2.98
CA TRP A 202 -1.62 -17.86 1.69
C TRP A 202 -0.92 -16.51 1.80
N ALA A 203 -1.58 -15.52 2.45
CA ALA A 203 -1.02 -14.21 2.69
C ALA A 203 -1.41 -13.71 4.08
N ALA A 204 -0.49 -13.04 4.74
CA ALA A 204 -0.72 -12.42 6.04
C ALA A 204 0.04 -11.07 6.14
N PRO A 205 -0.44 -10.13 6.96
CA PRO A 205 0.29 -8.89 7.22
C PRO A 205 1.69 -9.18 7.76
N THR A 206 1.77 -10.02 8.77
CA THR A 206 3.02 -10.52 9.38
C THR A 206 2.97 -12.03 9.50
N SER A 207 4.13 -12.66 9.59
CA SER A 207 4.23 -14.10 9.80
C SER A 207 5.31 -14.42 10.84
N PRO A 208 5.02 -14.18 12.14
CA PRO A 208 6.00 -14.41 13.21
C PRO A 208 6.55 -15.85 13.23
N ASN A 209 5.72 -16.82 12.85
CA ASN A 209 6.09 -18.24 12.83
C ASN A 209 6.51 -18.71 11.43
N GLY A 210 6.70 -17.83 10.45
CA GLY A 210 7.14 -18.17 9.11
C GLY A 210 6.14 -18.98 8.26
N GLN A 211 4.89 -19.13 8.69
CA GLN A 211 3.91 -20.01 8.03
C GLN A 211 3.26 -19.41 6.78
N ALA A 212 3.06 -18.08 6.73
CA ALA A 212 2.44 -17.44 5.59
C ALA A 212 3.37 -17.40 4.38
N LEU A 213 2.86 -17.76 3.19
CA LEU A 213 3.66 -17.81 1.96
C LEU A 213 3.96 -16.41 1.43
N LEU A 214 2.97 -15.51 1.47
CA LEU A 214 3.10 -14.10 1.10
C LEU A 214 3.05 -13.26 2.37
N THR A 215 4.11 -12.51 2.64
CA THR A 215 4.16 -11.61 3.79
C THR A 215 4.27 -10.16 3.34
N PHE A 216 3.51 -9.31 4.01
CA PHE A 216 3.48 -7.89 3.76
C PHE A 216 4.55 -7.15 4.56
N PHE A 217 4.78 -7.60 5.80
CA PHE A 217 5.73 -7.06 6.77
C PHE A 217 6.55 -8.19 7.42
N PRO A 218 7.77 -8.46 7.00
CA PRO A 218 8.54 -7.91 5.87
C PRO A 218 7.97 -8.32 4.52
N ALA A 219 8.08 -7.41 3.53
CA ALA A 219 7.68 -7.74 2.17
C ALA A 219 8.63 -8.78 1.56
N ASN A 220 8.11 -9.98 1.27
CA ASN A 220 8.90 -11.05 0.66
C ASN A 220 8.72 -11.09 -0.87
N LEU A 221 9.57 -11.88 -1.54
CA LEU A 221 9.55 -12.00 -3.01
C LEU A 221 8.20 -12.50 -3.55
N PRO A 222 7.56 -13.55 -2.99
CA PRO A 222 6.23 -13.98 -3.42
C PRO A 222 5.19 -12.86 -3.33
N PHE A 223 5.22 -12.05 -2.27
CA PHE A 223 4.34 -10.90 -2.13
C PHE A 223 4.58 -9.84 -3.23
N LEU A 224 5.84 -9.46 -3.49
CA LEU A 224 6.16 -8.47 -4.53
C LEU A 224 5.76 -8.95 -5.92
N LEU A 225 5.92 -10.25 -6.20
CA LEU A 225 5.47 -10.87 -7.44
C LEU A 225 3.94 -10.80 -7.56
N ALA A 226 3.21 -11.24 -6.54
CA ALA A 226 1.74 -11.19 -6.53
C ALA A 226 1.22 -9.75 -6.66
N ALA A 227 1.81 -8.82 -5.92
CA ALA A 227 1.45 -7.41 -5.93
C ALA A 227 1.67 -6.78 -7.31
N SER A 228 2.86 -6.97 -7.92
CA SER A 228 3.15 -6.45 -9.25
C SER A 228 2.23 -7.07 -10.32
N THR A 229 1.94 -8.37 -10.23
CA THR A 229 1.00 -9.07 -11.10
C THR A 229 -0.41 -8.45 -11.03
N GLY A 230 -0.95 -8.29 -9.83
CA GLY A 230 -2.27 -7.68 -9.63
C GLY A 230 -2.35 -6.24 -10.13
N VAL A 231 -1.29 -5.44 -9.90
CA VAL A 231 -1.21 -4.07 -10.43
C VAL A 231 -1.18 -4.05 -11.95
N LEU A 232 -0.41 -4.93 -12.60
CA LEU A 232 -0.35 -5.01 -14.06
C LEU A 232 -1.69 -5.42 -14.68
N LEU A 233 -2.42 -6.33 -14.04
CA LEU A 233 -3.77 -6.72 -14.46
C LEU A 233 -4.75 -5.54 -14.37
N LEU A 234 -4.69 -4.77 -13.27
CA LEU A 234 -5.49 -3.55 -13.11
C LEU A 234 -5.10 -2.48 -14.13
N TRP A 235 -3.81 -2.30 -14.38
CA TRP A 235 -3.33 -1.36 -15.40
C TRP A 235 -3.83 -1.75 -16.79
N ALA A 236 -3.76 -3.02 -17.16
CA ALA A 236 -4.30 -3.53 -18.42
C ALA A 236 -5.82 -3.34 -18.54
N SER A 237 -6.54 -3.40 -17.42
CA SER A 237 -7.99 -3.16 -17.33
C SER A 237 -8.37 -1.68 -17.28
N GLY A 238 -7.40 -0.79 -17.05
CA GLY A 238 -7.60 0.65 -16.83
C GLY A 238 -8.50 1.34 -17.87
N PRO A 239 -8.34 1.10 -19.20
CA PRO A 239 -9.21 1.71 -20.22
C PRO A 239 -10.69 1.35 -20.08
N ARG A 240 -11.00 0.14 -19.55
CA ARG A 240 -12.38 -0.30 -19.28
C ARG A 240 -12.92 0.34 -17.99
N LEU A 241 -12.11 0.40 -16.94
CA LEU A 241 -12.46 0.99 -15.65
C LEU A 241 -12.64 2.51 -15.75
N ALA A 242 -11.89 3.18 -16.60
CA ALA A 242 -12.01 4.63 -16.84
C ALA A 242 -13.39 5.06 -17.39
N ARG A 243 -14.20 4.12 -17.89
CA ARG A 243 -15.56 4.38 -18.35
C ARG A 243 -16.60 4.48 -17.20
N ALA A 244 -16.21 4.22 -15.97
CA ALA A 244 -17.08 4.29 -14.80
C ALA A 244 -16.89 5.64 -14.06
N PRO A 245 -17.78 6.65 -14.26
CA PRO A 245 -17.62 8.00 -13.69
C PRO A 245 -17.57 8.01 -12.16
N SER A 246 -18.29 7.10 -11.52
CA SER A 246 -18.32 6.96 -10.06
C SER A 246 -17.00 6.50 -9.48
N LEU A 247 -16.30 5.55 -10.12
CA LEU A 247 -14.96 5.12 -9.72
C LEU A 247 -13.93 6.25 -9.88
N HIS A 248 -14.05 7.04 -10.93
CA HIS A 248 -13.19 8.20 -11.14
C HIS A 248 -13.36 9.26 -10.04
N ARG A 249 -14.59 9.52 -9.58
CA ARG A 249 -14.85 10.44 -8.46
C ARG A 249 -14.22 9.92 -7.16
N LEU A 250 -14.40 8.65 -6.84
CA LEU A 250 -13.79 8.02 -5.66
C LEU A 250 -12.26 8.09 -5.72
N GLY A 251 -11.67 7.78 -6.88
CA GLY A 251 -10.22 7.86 -7.07
C GLY A 251 -9.63 9.24 -6.81
N ARG A 252 -10.38 10.32 -7.10
CA ARG A 252 -9.94 11.71 -6.87
C ARG A 252 -9.83 12.12 -5.41
N VAL A 253 -10.46 11.40 -4.49
CA VAL A 253 -10.46 11.68 -3.05
C VAL A 253 -9.93 10.51 -2.23
N SER A 254 -9.24 9.58 -2.88
CA SER A 254 -8.79 8.32 -2.28
C SER A 254 -7.83 8.48 -1.11
N LEU A 255 -6.93 9.48 -1.16
CA LEU A 255 -6.02 9.81 -0.06
C LEU A 255 -6.76 10.47 1.11
N THR A 256 -7.71 11.36 0.80
CA THR A 256 -8.58 11.97 1.81
C THR A 256 -9.42 10.90 2.51
N VAL A 257 -10.00 9.96 1.77
CA VAL A 257 -10.71 8.79 2.32
C VAL A 257 -9.78 7.95 3.18
N TYR A 258 -8.54 7.74 2.73
CA TYR A 258 -7.55 6.98 3.49
C TYR A 258 -7.29 7.59 4.87
N VAL A 259 -7.15 8.91 4.98
CA VAL A 259 -6.97 9.57 6.28
C VAL A 259 -8.29 9.61 7.06
N ALA A 260 -9.40 9.90 6.41
CA ALA A 260 -10.70 10.07 7.06
C ALA A 260 -11.28 8.77 7.68
N HIS A 261 -10.85 7.58 7.20
CA HIS A 261 -11.37 6.32 7.79
C HIS A 261 -10.68 5.94 9.11
N THR A 262 -9.51 6.48 9.44
CA THR A 262 -8.77 6.07 10.64
C THR A 262 -9.48 6.39 11.96
N PRO A 263 -10.15 7.54 12.14
CA PRO A 263 -10.98 7.77 13.33
C PRO A 263 -12.11 6.74 13.52
N LEU A 264 -12.65 6.22 12.39
CA LEU A 264 -13.67 5.16 12.45
C LEU A 264 -13.10 3.85 12.97
N LEU A 265 -11.85 3.52 12.63
CA LEU A 265 -11.18 2.31 13.16
C LEU A 265 -11.01 2.42 14.67
N TRP A 266 -10.63 3.59 15.17
CA TRP A 266 -10.53 3.83 16.61
C TRP A 266 -11.89 3.65 17.30
N ALA A 267 -12.94 4.26 16.76
CA ALA A 267 -14.30 4.11 17.30
C ALA A 267 -14.78 2.65 17.27
N LEU A 268 -14.53 1.93 16.17
CA LEU A 268 -14.86 0.49 16.10
C LEU A 268 -14.15 -0.31 17.18
N ASN A 269 -12.87 -0.06 17.39
CA ASN A 269 -12.08 -0.75 18.41
C ASN A 269 -12.61 -0.51 19.85
N GLN A 270 -13.26 0.65 20.11
CA GLN A 270 -13.84 0.95 21.42
C GLN A 270 -15.22 0.31 21.64
N TRP A 271 -16.00 0.16 20.57
CA TRP A 271 -17.42 -0.19 20.70
C TRP A 271 -17.78 -1.60 20.24
N VAL A 272 -16.92 -2.22 19.43
CA VAL A 272 -17.18 -3.57 18.90
C VAL A 272 -16.22 -4.55 19.52
N VAL A 273 -16.73 -5.34 20.46
CA VAL A 273 -15.96 -6.38 21.15
C VAL A 273 -16.44 -7.73 20.65
N GLU A 274 -15.50 -8.59 20.21
CA GLU A 274 -15.75 -9.98 19.76
C GLU A 274 -16.95 -10.13 18.80
N PRO A 275 -16.95 -9.46 17.64
CA PRO A 275 -18.06 -9.52 16.71
C PRO A 275 -18.21 -10.95 16.14
N ASN A 276 -19.43 -11.42 15.97
CA ASN A 276 -19.67 -12.64 15.20
C ASN A 276 -19.39 -12.42 13.70
N VAL A 277 -19.31 -13.50 12.93
CA VAL A 277 -19.00 -13.48 11.48
C VAL A 277 -19.92 -12.53 10.70
N SER A 278 -21.24 -12.56 11.00
CA SER A 278 -22.24 -11.75 10.29
C SER A 278 -22.03 -10.26 10.58
N VAL A 279 -21.82 -9.89 11.83
CA VAL A 279 -21.57 -8.49 12.25
C VAL A 279 -20.28 -7.98 11.66
N SER A 280 -19.18 -8.74 11.76
CA SER A 280 -17.90 -8.38 11.18
C SER A 280 -18.01 -8.18 9.65
N THR A 281 -18.63 -9.14 8.95
CA THR A 281 -18.81 -9.04 7.50
C THR A 281 -19.66 -7.83 7.11
N ALA A 282 -20.76 -7.59 7.83
CA ALA A 282 -21.62 -6.42 7.59
C ALA A 282 -20.86 -5.10 7.79
N LEU A 283 -20.08 -4.98 8.87
CA LEU A 283 -19.26 -3.79 9.14
C LEU A 283 -18.19 -3.59 8.05
N VAL A 284 -17.48 -4.64 7.65
CA VAL A 284 -16.48 -4.58 6.58
C VAL A 284 -17.11 -4.10 5.27
N LEU A 285 -18.25 -4.68 4.88
CA LEU A 285 -18.94 -4.28 3.65
C LEU A 285 -19.50 -2.86 3.75
N LEU A 286 -20.22 -2.53 4.82
CA LEU A 286 -20.82 -1.21 5.00
C LEU A 286 -19.77 -0.12 5.00
N LEU A 287 -18.75 -0.22 5.86
CA LEU A 287 -17.73 0.81 6.01
C LEU A 287 -16.78 0.91 4.81
N THR A 288 -16.66 -0.15 4.00
CA THR A 288 -15.93 -0.08 2.73
C THR A 288 -16.77 0.58 1.65
N LEU A 289 -18.03 0.17 1.48
CA LEU A 289 -18.87 0.60 0.38
C LEU A 289 -19.44 2.00 0.57
N MET A 290 -19.62 2.47 1.83
CA MET A 290 -20.18 3.80 2.10
C MET A 290 -19.37 4.94 1.49
N TRP A 291 -18.05 4.76 1.28
CA TRP A 291 -17.20 5.77 0.66
C TRP A 291 -17.55 6.03 -0.80
N TRP A 292 -18.18 5.07 -1.47
CA TRP A 292 -18.59 5.25 -2.87
C TRP A 292 -19.68 6.31 -3.03
N PRO A 293 -20.87 6.21 -2.38
CA PRO A 293 -21.87 7.25 -2.46
C PRO A 293 -21.38 8.57 -1.85
N LEU A 294 -20.59 8.54 -0.77
CA LEU A 294 -20.03 9.76 -0.19
C LEU A 294 -19.11 10.50 -1.17
N ALA A 295 -18.22 9.78 -1.88
CA ALA A 295 -17.35 10.37 -2.89
C ALA A 295 -18.14 10.85 -4.13
N ALA A 296 -19.21 10.13 -4.51
CA ALA A 296 -20.08 10.52 -5.61
C ALA A 296 -20.88 11.80 -5.30
N ALA A 297 -21.34 11.93 -4.05
CA ALA A 297 -22.09 13.09 -3.55
C ALA A 297 -21.19 14.24 -3.10
N TRP A 298 -19.85 14.07 -3.11
CA TRP A 298 -18.91 15.08 -2.61
C TRP A 298 -19.02 16.39 -3.38
N PRO A 299 -19.43 17.50 -2.71
CA PRO A 299 -19.62 18.78 -3.37
C PRO A 299 -18.34 19.29 -4.03
N GLU A 300 -18.43 19.84 -5.24
CA GLU A 300 -17.28 20.40 -5.96
C GLU A 300 -16.57 21.48 -5.13
N ALA A 301 -17.34 22.31 -4.39
CA ALA A 301 -16.81 23.34 -3.50
C ALA A 301 -15.91 22.79 -2.38
N TRP A 302 -16.10 21.55 -1.95
CA TRP A 302 -15.31 20.91 -0.90
C TRP A 302 -14.03 20.27 -1.41
N ARG A 303 -13.87 20.10 -2.73
CA ARG A 303 -12.65 19.54 -3.32
C ARG A 303 -11.40 20.35 -2.98
N LYS A 304 -11.53 21.67 -2.81
CA LYS A 304 -10.40 22.51 -2.39
C LYS A 304 -9.80 22.14 -1.03
N TRP A 305 -10.54 21.40 -0.19
CA TRP A 305 -10.13 20.96 1.14
C TRP A 305 -9.58 19.52 1.17
N THR A 306 -9.52 18.84 0.02
CA THR A 306 -8.98 17.48 -0.05
C THR A 306 -7.45 17.50 0.00
N LEU A 307 -6.87 16.43 0.56
CA LEU A 307 -5.42 16.24 0.59
C LEU A 307 -4.82 16.18 -0.82
N GLU A 308 -5.54 15.61 -1.77
CA GLU A 308 -5.14 15.57 -3.18
C GLU A 308 -4.96 16.98 -3.74
N THR A 309 -5.90 17.90 -3.45
CA THR A 309 -5.80 19.30 -3.89
C THR A 309 -4.66 20.02 -3.19
N ALA A 310 -4.45 19.80 -1.90
CA ALA A 310 -3.32 20.36 -1.17
C ALA A 310 -1.99 19.90 -1.76
N LEU A 311 -1.86 18.60 -2.09
CA LEU A 311 -0.69 18.04 -2.75
C LEU A 311 -0.49 18.57 -4.18
N GLN A 312 -1.55 18.89 -4.92
CA GLN A 312 -1.42 19.47 -6.27
C GLN A 312 -0.88 20.91 -6.23
N LYS A 313 -1.23 21.66 -5.19
CA LYS A 313 -0.76 23.04 -5.00
C LYS A 313 0.64 23.14 -4.38
N ALA A 314 1.10 22.10 -3.69
CA ALA A 314 2.44 22.00 -3.12
C ALA A 314 3.48 21.64 -4.19
#